data_e43fb7afb922293e294a40c5a12f8f16
#
_entry.id   e43fb7afb922293e294a40c5a12f8f16
#
_cell.length_a   1.000
_cell.length_b   1.000
_cell.length_c   1.000
_cell.angle_alpha   90.00
_cell.angle_beta   90.00
_cell.angle_gamma   90.00
#
_symmetry.space_group_name_H-M   'P 1'
#
loop_
_entity.id
_entity.type
_entity.pdbx_description
1 polymer ?
#
loop_
_entity_poly.entity_id
_entity_poly.type
_entity_poly.pdbx_seq_one_letter_code
_entity_poly.pdbx_strand_id
1 'polypeptide(L)'
;SIFRCVWFIYSSTHSMTPMRYLILLLLLLISLPATSAEIEAEAKAEIRRLEKMMTRVQQESQSTYQQFLMTQELRRNEMSESPTLTPTIPTGKSIPVPNYQDLNRLRLEKQERIEKYTADLDRLYARYKALENEREALYEQIKSLEQKPVEE
;
A
#
# COMPACT_ATOMS: atom_id res chain seq x y z
N SER A 1 16.11 58.51 7.63
CA SER A 1 17.14 57.87 6.79
C SER A 1 16.57 57.00 5.65
N ILE A 2 15.30 56.57 5.70
CA ILE A 2 14.64 55.80 4.62
C ILE A 2 14.32 56.71 3.40
N PHE A 3 13.99 57.96 3.63
CA PHE A 3 13.72 58.98 2.58
C PHE A 3 14.95 59.29 1.68
N ARG A 4 16.16 59.19 2.23
CA ARG A 4 17.38 59.43 1.45
C ARG A 4 17.72 58.25 0.51
N CYS A 5 17.38 57.05 0.87
CA CYS A 5 17.58 55.87 -0.01
C CYS A 5 16.58 55.86 -1.17
N VAL A 6 15.31 56.19 -0.90
CA VAL A 6 14.27 56.22 -1.96
C VAL A 6 14.57 57.33 -2.99
N TRP A 7 15.07 58.44 -2.54
CA TRP A 7 15.40 59.57 -3.44
C TRP A 7 16.64 59.27 -4.33
N PHE A 8 17.60 58.48 -3.80
CA PHE A 8 18.77 58.07 -4.57
C PHE A 8 18.44 57.02 -5.66
N ILE A 9 17.47 56.15 -5.38
CA ILE A 9 16.98 55.19 -6.36
C ILE A 9 16.15 55.88 -7.46
N TYR A 10 15.36 56.91 -7.10
CA TYR A 10 14.55 57.64 -8.08
C TYR A 10 15.38 58.58 -8.97
N SER A 11 16.49 59.11 -8.48
CA SER A 11 17.39 60.00 -9.26
C SER A 11 18.28 59.22 -10.24
N SER A 12 18.46 57.91 -10.01
CA SER A 12 19.27 57.06 -10.91
C SER A 12 18.50 56.51 -12.12
N THR A 13 17.20 56.67 -12.17
CA THR A 13 16.37 56.08 -13.23
C THR A 13 16.24 56.96 -14.49
N HIS A 14 16.71 58.19 -14.45
CA HIS A 14 16.49 59.15 -15.57
C HIS A 14 17.50 59.09 -16.73
N SER A 15 18.48 58.18 -16.64
CA SER A 15 19.53 58.05 -17.67
C SER A 15 19.65 56.61 -18.24
N MET A 16 18.65 55.79 -18.06
CA MET A 16 18.70 54.43 -18.61
C MET A 16 18.19 54.41 -20.05
N THR A 17 19.10 54.13 -20.98
CA THR A 17 18.78 53.90 -22.40
C THR A 17 17.70 52.79 -22.53
N PRO A 18 16.77 52.88 -23.48
CA PRO A 18 15.68 51.92 -23.66
C PRO A 18 16.16 50.46 -23.75
N MET A 19 17.40 50.28 -24.13
CA MET A 19 18.05 48.97 -24.25
C MET A 19 18.25 48.26 -22.90
N ARG A 20 18.45 49.00 -21.80
CA ARG A 20 18.59 48.42 -20.46
C ARG A 20 17.25 47.93 -19.87
N TYR A 21 16.17 48.63 -20.19
CA TYR A 21 14.81 48.17 -19.82
C TYR A 21 14.41 46.91 -20.58
N LEU A 22 14.82 46.77 -21.83
CA LEU A 22 14.60 45.59 -22.65
C LEU A 22 15.36 44.39 -22.08
N ILE A 23 16.57 44.54 -21.59
CA ILE A 23 17.40 43.51 -20.98
C ILE A 23 16.78 43.09 -19.62
N LEU A 24 16.33 44.06 -18.79
CA LEU A 24 15.68 43.77 -17.53
C LEU A 24 14.31 43.06 -17.70
N LEU A 25 13.53 43.46 -18.70
CA LEU A 25 12.29 42.82 -19.06
C LEU A 25 12.50 41.38 -19.59
N LEU A 26 13.57 41.19 -20.39
CA LEU A 26 13.97 39.89 -20.88
C LEU A 26 14.44 38.97 -19.76
N LEU A 27 15.19 39.49 -18.79
CA LEU A 27 15.60 38.76 -17.59
C LEU A 27 14.43 38.40 -16.69
N LEU A 28 13.41 39.27 -16.57
CA LEU A 28 12.18 39.01 -15.83
C LEU A 28 11.32 37.92 -16.48
N LEU A 29 11.29 37.89 -17.82
CA LEU A 29 10.57 36.86 -18.58
C LEU A 29 11.20 35.45 -18.47
N ILE A 30 12.50 35.38 -18.27
CA ILE A 30 13.25 34.11 -18.16
C ILE A 30 13.09 33.50 -16.75
N SER A 31 12.77 34.29 -15.73
CA SER A 31 12.63 33.78 -14.34
C SER A 31 11.26 33.24 -13.98
N LEU A 32 10.23 33.40 -14.81
CA LEU A 32 8.86 32.97 -14.52
C LEU A 32 8.50 31.49 -14.83
N PRO A 33 9.12 30.79 -15.79
CA PRO A 33 8.70 29.41 -16.07
C PRO A 33 9.34 28.34 -15.18
N ALA A 34 10.36 28.66 -14.37
CA ALA A 34 11.07 27.66 -13.59
C ALA A 34 10.27 27.10 -12.41
N THR A 35 9.40 27.90 -11.80
CA THR A 35 8.64 27.51 -10.60
C THR A 35 7.46 26.57 -10.92
N SER A 36 6.76 26.76 -12.02
CA SER A 36 5.64 25.91 -12.42
C SER A 36 6.11 24.53 -12.89
N ALA A 37 7.21 24.45 -13.61
CA ALA A 37 7.82 23.19 -14.06
C ALA A 37 8.36 22.36 -12.87
N GLU A 38 8.90 23.00 -11.85
CA GLU A 38 9.41 22.36 -10.64
C GLU A 38 8.27 21.75 -9.80
N ILE A 39 7.17 22.47 -9.61
CA ILE A 39 5.97 22.00 -8.91
C ILE A 39 5.34 20.81 -9.65
N GLU A 40 5.26 20.86 -10.97
CA GLU A 40 4.75 19.76 -11.79
C GLU A 40 5.67 18.52 -11.71
N ALA A 41 6.98 18.71 -11.70
CA ALA A 41 7.94 17.62 -11.54
C ALA A 41 7.85 16.94 -10.17
N GLU A 42 7.63 17.71 -9.09
CA GLU A 42 7.41 17.20 -7.74
C GLU A 42 6.09 16.40 -7.66
N ALA A 43 5.01 16.92 -8.23
CA ALA A 43 3.72 16.22 -8.29
C ALA A 43 3.83 14.88 -9.03
N LYS A 44 4.50 14.85 -10.18
CA LYS A 44 4.75 13.62 -10.94
C LYS A 44 5.64 12.63 -10.18
N ALA A 45 6.64 13.10 -9.43
CA ALA A 45 7.48 12.24 -8.59
C ALA A 45 6.68 11.62 -7.45
N GLU A 46 5.79 12.39 -6.81
CA GLU A 46 4.92 11.90 -5.75
C GLU A 46 3.90 10.89 -6.28
N ILE A 47 3.27 11.13 -7.42
CA ILE A 47 2.38 10.17 -8.07
C ILE A 47 3.10 8.85 -8.32
N ARG A 48 4.31 8.88 -8.89
CA ARG A 48 5.11 7.66 -9.12
C ARG A 48 5.44 6.91 -7.83
N ARG A 49 5.69 7.63 -6.74
CA ARG A 49 5.92 7.04 -5.42
C ARG A 49 4.66 6.32 -4.90
N LEU A 50 3.51 6.97 -5.00
CA LEU A 50 2.22 6.43 -4.59
C LEU A 50 1.81 5.22 -5.45
N GLU A 51 2.05 5.26 -6.77
CA GLU A 51 1.81 4.12 -7.67
C GLU A 51 2.65 2.89 -7.31
N LYS A 52 3.91 3.09 -6.92
CA LYS A 52 4.77 1.99 -6.42
C LYS A 52 4.24 1.42 -5.12
N MET A 53 3.78 2.27 -4.20
CA MET A 53 3.15 1.83 -2.96
C MET A 53 1.87 1.05 -3.24
N MET A 54 1.02 1.54 -4.14
CA MET A 54 -0.22 0.87 -4.54
C MET A 54 0.04 -0.51 -5.16
N THR A 55 1.05 -0.63 -6.03
CA THR A 55 1.46 -1.92 -6.59
C THR A 55 1.90 -2.91 -5.50
N ARG A 56 2.68 -2.44 -4.53
CA ARG A 56 3.11 -3.25 -3.38
C ARG A 56 1.93 -3.72 -2.54
N VAL A 57 1.02 -2.82 -2.21
CA VAL A 57 -0.19 -3.13 -1.44
C VAL A 57 -1.07 -4.13 -2.17
N GLN A 58 -1.22 -3.98 -3.49
CA GLN A 58 -1.98 -4.91 -4.33
C GLN A 58 -1.35 -6.31 -4.35
N GLN A 59 -0.03 -6.42 -4.46
CA GLN A 59 0.67 -7.70 -4.39
C GLN A 59 0.49 -8.37 -3.02
N GLU A 60 0.59 -7.61 -1.94
CA GLU A 60 0.38 -8.11 -0.58
C GLU A 60 -1.07 -8.54 -0.36
N SER A 61 -2.04 -7.78 -0.86
CA SER A 61 -3.47 -8.13 -0.84
C SER A 61 -3.74 -9.46 -1.55
N GLN A 62 -3.20 -9.64 -2.76
CA GLN A 62 -3.34 -10.88 -3.51
C GLN A 62 -2.71 -12.07 -2.78
N SER A 63 -1.51 -11.90 -2.24
CA SER A 63 -0.83 -12.94 -1.45
C SER A 63 -1.62 -13.30 -0.19
N THR A 64 -2.14 -12.33 0.52
CA THR A 64 -2.97 -12.52 1.71
C THR A 64 -4.26 -13.27 1.38
N TYR A 65 -4.90 -12.91 0.28
CA TYR A 65 -6.11 -13.61 -0.19
C TYR A 65 -5.83 -15.07 -0.58
N GLN A 66 -4.71 -15.34 -1.24
CA GLN A 66 -4.30 -16.71 -1.56
C GLN A 66 -4.05 -17.53 -0.29
N GLN A 67 -3.39 -16.95 0.71
CA GLN A 67 -3.21 -17.60 2.02
C GLN A 67 -4.55 -17.89 2.70
N PHE A 68 -5.49 -16.95 2.62
CA PHE A 68 -6.85 -17.15 3.13
C PHE A 68 -7.52 -18.34 2.47
N LEU A 69 -7.51 -18.44 1.14
CA LEU A 69 -8.11 -19.57 0.41
C LEU A 69 -7.44 -20.90 0.77
N MET A 70 -6.11 -20.91 0.87
CA MET A 70 -5.36 -22.12 1.26
C MET A 70 -5.72 -22.56 2.69
N THR A 71 -5.78 -21.63 3.63
CA THR A 71 -6.15 -21.93 5.02
C THR A 71 -7.60 -22.41 5.12
N GLN A 72 -8.49 -21.83 4.33
CA GLN A 72 -9.89 -22.28 4.23
C GLN A 72 -9.98 -23.75 3.75
N GLU A 73 -9.18 -24.09 2.75
CA GLU A 73 -9.12 -25.46 2.23
C GLU A 73 -8.55 -26.43 3.28
N LEU A 74 -7.48 -26.05 3.98
CA LEU A 74 -6.92 -26.84 5.08
C LEU A 74 -7.95 -27.11 6.17
N ARG A 75 -8.70 -26.07 6.59
CA ARG A 75 -9.76 -26.22 7.57
C ARG A 75 -10.87 -27.16 7.06
N ARG A 76 -11.30 -27.01 5.82
CA ARG A 76 -12.31 -27.85 5.19
C ARG A 76 -11.88 -29.32 5.16
N ASN A 77 -10.64 -29.59 4.78
CA ASN A 77 -10.10 -30.94 4.76
C ASN A 77 -10.03 -31.55 6.15
N GLU A 78 -9.57 -30.78 7.15
CA GLU A 78 -9.54 -31.22 8.53
C GLU A 78 -10.95 -31.56 9.07
N MET A 79 -11.94 -30.74 8.70
CA MET A 79 -13.34 -30.98 9.10
C MET A 79 -13.95 -32.21 8.41
N SER A 80 -13.53 -32.51 7.17
CA SER A 80 -14.06 -33.65 6.39
C SER A 80 -13.43 -34.98 6.76
N GLU A 81 -12.19 -34.97 7.23
CA GLU A 81 -11.50 -36.18 7.66
C GLU A 81 -12.09 -36.70 8.96
N SER A 82 -12.66 -37.92 8.92
CA SER A 82 -13.04 -38.64 10.14
C SER A 82 -11.77 -38.99 10.92
N PRO A 83 -11.76 -38.89 12.26
CA PRO A 83 -10.63 -39.38 13.07
C PRO A 83 -10.65 -40.91 13.07
N THR A 84 -10.31 -41.49 11.94
CA THR A 84 -10.12 -42.93 11.80
C THR A 84 -8.66 -43.24 12.06
N LEU A 85 -8.41 -43.98 13.11
CA LEU A 85 -7.22 -44.80 13.18
C LEU A 85 -7.38 -45.82 12.05
N THR A 86 -6.92 -45.50 10.83
CA THR A 86 -6.71 -46.52 9.82
C THR A 86 -5.52 -47.36 10.24
N PRO A 87 -5.79 -48.58 10.78
CA PRO A 87 -4.68 -49.48 10.99
C PRO A 87 -4.14 -49.84 9.62
N THR A 88 -2.88 -49.49 9.38
CA THR A 88 -2.13 -50.13 8.31
C THR A 88 -2.13 -51.62 8.66
N ILE A 89 -3.01 -52.40 8.07
CA ILE A 89 -3.17 -53.82 8.38
C ILE A 89 -1.97 -54.55 7.77
N PRO A 90 -0.99 -54.99 8.56
CA PRO A 90 -0.08 -56.03 8.07
C PRO A 90 -0.89 -57.32 8.07
N THR A 91 -1.03 -57.91 6.92
CA THR A 91 -1.70 -59.19 6.67
C THR A 91 -1.29 -60.20 7.72
N GLY A 92 -2.20 -60.58 8.66
CA GLY A 92 -2.01 -61.71 9.55
C GLY A 92 -1.85 -61.46 11.05
N LYS A 93 -2.03 -60.25 11.58
CA LYS A 93 -2.03 -60.00 13.03
C LYS A 93 -3.31 -59.36 13.47
N SER A 94 -3.79 -59.75 14.69
CA SER A 94 -4.98 -59.17 15.34
C SER A 94 -4.92 -57.66 15.30
N ILE A 95 -6.00 -57.02 14.85
CA ILE A 95 -6.16 -55.57 14.84
C ILE A 95 -6.17 -55.12 16.30
N PRO A 96 -5.23 -54.25 16.73
CA PRO A 96 -5.28 -53.68 18.08
C PRO A 96 -6.56 -52.88 18.20
N VAL A 97 -7.36 -53.17 19.24
CA VAL A 97 -8.54 -52.34 19.57
C VAL A 97 -8.04 -50.93 19.88
N PRO A 98 -8.51 -49.87 19.18
CA PRO A 98 -8.10 -48.52 19.48
C PRO A 98 -8.40 -48.16 20.93
N ASN A 99 -7.40 -47.67 21.66
CA ASN A 99 -7.61 -47.21 23.02
C ASN A 99 -8.50 -45.94 22.97
N TYR A 100 -9.59 -45.93 23.76
CA TYR A 100 -10.49 -44.78 23.87
C TYR A 100 -9.76 -43.47 24.20
N GLN A 101 -8.70 -43.53 25.00
CA GLN A 101 -7.86 -42.37 25.33
C GLN A 101 -7.11 -41.81 24.10
N ASP A 102 -6.62 -42.67 23.21
CA ASP A 102 -5.93 -42.24 21.99
C ASP A 102 -6.94 -41.59 21.00
N LEU A 103 -8.14 -42.14 20.88
CA LEU A 103 -9.19 -41.54 20.07
C LEU A 103 -9.60 -40.15 20.58
N ASN A 104 -9.71 -40.03 21.91
CA ASN A 104 -10.08 -38.75 22.51
C ASN A 104 -8.97 -37.70 22.34
N ARG A 105 -7.72 -38.10 22.48
CA ARG A 105 -6.56 -37.23 22.18
C ARG A 105 -6.58 -36.75 20.73
N LEU A 106 -6.78 -37.65 19.77
CA LEU A 106 -6.85 -37.29 18.35
C LEU A 106 -7.99 -36.32 18.03
N ARG A 107 -9.15 -36.49 18.71
CA ARG A 107 -10.26 -35.53 18.58
C ARG A 107 -9.93 -34.16 19.11
N LEU A 108 -9.26 -34.08 20.26
CA LEU A 108 -8.84 -32.81 20.83
C LEU A 108 -7.79 -32.10 19.94
N GLU A 109 -6.80 -32.83 19.47
CA GLU A 109 -5.78 -32.30 18.56
C GLU A 109 -6.40 -31.78 17.24
N LYS A 110 -7.38 -32.52 16.71
CA LYS A 110 -8.15 -32.10 15.54
C LYS A 110 -8.92 -30.80 15.81
N GLN A 111 -9.61 -30.73 16.95
CA GLN A 111 -10.37 -29.56 17.36
C GLN A 111 -9.44 -28.32 17.47
N GLU A 112 -8.30 -28.50 18.10
CA GLU A 112 -7.29 -27.44 18.22
C GLU A 112 -6.79 -26.94 16.85
N ARG A 113 -6.56 -27.86 15.88
CA ARG A 113 -6.18 -27.46 14.51
C ARG A 113 -7.28 -26.68 13.81
N ILE A 114 -8.53 -27.09 13.94
CA ILE A 114 -9.68 -26.38 13.37
C ILE A 114 -9.83 -24.99 13.98
N GLU A 115 -9.68 -24.85 15.29
CA GLU A 115 -9.72 -23.56 15.98
C GLU A 115 -8.58 -22.64 15.54
N LYS A 116 -7.38 -23.21 15.38
CA LYS A 116 -6.22 -22.46 14.85
C LYS A 116 -6.48 -21.96 13.43
N TYR A 117 -6.97 -22.81 12.53
CA TYR A 117 -7.30 -22.37 11.16
C TYR A 117 -8.40 -21.31 11.15
N THR A 118 -9.38 -21.41 12.03
CA THR A 118 -10.45 -20.41 12.15
C THR A 118 -9.90 -19.06 12.61
N ALA A 119 -9.02 -19.05 13.60
CA ALA A 119 -8.35 -17.83 14.05
C ALA A 119 -7.43 -17.23 12.96
N ASP A 120 -6.69 -18.06 12.23
CA ASP A 120 -5.85 -17.64 11.10
C ASP A 120 -6.70 -17.03 9.96
N LEU A 121 -7.86 -17.61 9.66
CA LEU A 121 -8.79 -17.07 8.66
C LEU A 121 -9.31 -15.68 9.05
N ASP A 122 -9.70 -15.49 10.30
CA ASP A 122 -10.17 -14.19 10.81
C ASP A 122 -9.06 -13.13 10.69
N ARG A 123 -7.82 -13.49 11.05
CA ARG A 123 -6.66 -12.61 10.93
C ARG A 123 -6.33 -12.26 9.48
N LEU A 124 -6.32 -13.25 8.59
CA LEU A 124 -6.03 -13.06 7.16
C LEU A 124 -7.10 -12.21 6.49
N TYR A 125 -8.38 -12.42 6.84
CA TYR A 125 -9.47 -11.60 6.33
C TYR A 125 -9.37 -10.15 6.80
N ALA A 126 -9.09 -9.93 8.08
CA ALA A 126 -8.86 -8.57 8.60
C ALA A 126 -7.68 -7.88 7.91
N ARG A 127 -6.58 -8.59 7.67
CA ARG A 127 -5.43 -8.06 6.93
C ARG A 127 -5.78 -7.73 5.48
N TYR A 128 -6.47 -8.62 4.80
CA TYR A 128 -6.96 -8.37 3.44
C TYR A 128 -7.81 -7.12 3.35
N LYS A 129 -8.78 -6.94 4.25
CA LYS A 129 -9.63 -5.75 4.31
C LYS A 129 -8.82 -4.47 4.57
N ALA A 130 -7.85 -4.53 5.47
CA ALA A 130 -6.97 -3.39 5.75
C ALA A 130 -6.14 -2.98 4.51
N LEU A 131 -5.62 -3.95 3.77
CA LEU A 131 -4.87 -3.71 2.53
C LEU A 131 -5.76 -3.13 1.41
N GLU A 132 -6.99 -3.60 1.27
CA GLU A 132 -7.95 -3.04 0.31
C GLU A 132 -8.30 -1.58 0.65
N ASN A 133 -8.49 -1.25 1.93
CA ASN A 133 -8.72 0.12 2.37
C ASN A 133 -7.48 1.02 2.13
N GLU A 134 -6.27 0.50 2.36
CA GLU A 134 -5.02 1.21 2.07
C GLU A 134 -4.87 1.48 0.57
N ARG A 135 -5.18 0.49 -0.26
CA ARG A 135 -5.18 0.64 -1.73
C ARG A 135 -6.13 1.74 -2.19
N GLU A 136 -7.34 1.78 -1.66
CA GLU A 136 -8.33 2.79 -1.99
C GLU A 136 -7.87 4.19 -1.55
N ALA A 137 -7.28 4.32 -0.36
CA ALA A 137 -6.73 5.59 0.13
C ALA A 137 -5.59 6.10 -0.76
N LEU A 138 -4.69 5.22 -1.22
CA LEU A 138 -3.63 5.57 -2.16
C LEU A 138 -4.18 6.00 -3.52
N TYR A 139 -5.21 5.33 -4.02
CA TYR A 139 -5.89 5.69 -5.25
C TYR A 139 -6.49 7.10 -5.18
N GLU A 140 -7.19 7.43 -4.10
CA GLU A 140 -7.75 8.77 -3.89
C GLU A 140 -6.67 9.85 -3.78
N GLN A 141 -5.52 9.54 -3.17
CA GLN A 141 -4.38 10.47 -3.12
C GLN A 141 -3.81 10.74 -4.52
N ILE A 142 -3.61 9.70 -5.34
CA ILE A 142 -3.14 9.85 -6.72
C ILE A 142 -4.12 10.70 -7.52
N LYS A 143 -5.41 10.39 -7.46
CA LYS A 143 -6.48 11.11 -8.13
C LYS A 143 -6.52 12.59 -7.72
N SER A 144 -6.34 12.88 -6.44
CA SER A 144 -6.26 14.25 -5.92
C SER A 144 -5.07 15.03 -6.49
N LEU A 145 -3.91 14.39 -6.67
CA LEU A 145 -2.74 15.03 -7.26
C LEU A 145 -2.89 15.24 -8.77
N GLU A 146 -3.56 14.32 -9.48
CA GLU A 146 -3.84 14.45 -10.91
C GLU A 146 -4.88 15.54 -11.22
N GLN A 147 -5.82 15.77 -10.30
CA GLN A 147 -6.91 16.73 -10.48
C GLN A 147 -6.58 18.14 -10.01
N LYS A 148 -5.43 18.39 -9.37
CA LYS A 148 -5.02 19.75 -9.04
C LYS A 148 -4.76 20.48 -10.36
N PRO A 149 -5.64 21.46 -10.76
CA PRO A 149 -5.33 22.33 -11.86
C PRO A 149 -4.05 23.07 -11.50
N VAL A 150 -3.13 23.19 -12.44
CA VAL A 150 -2.07 24.19 -12.39
C VAL A 150 -2.84 25.51 -12.30
N GLU A 151 -2.91 26.10 -11.09
CA GLU A 151 -3.43 27.44 -10.95
C GLU A 151 -2.52 28.35 -11.79
N GLU A 152 -3.08 28.84 -12.90
CA GLU A 152 -2.48 29.87 -13.76
C GLU A 152 -2.36 31.21 -13.00
#